data_b38020c275768a8d4b0514dbdb72ffef
#
_entry.id   b38020c275768a8d4b0514dbdb72ffef
#
_cell.length_a   1.000
_cell.length_b   1.000
_cell.length_c   1.000
_cell.angle_alpha   90.00
_cell.angle_beta   90.00
_cell.angle_gamma   90.00
#
_symmetry.space_group_name_H-M   'P 1'
#
loop_
_entity.id
_entity.type
_entity.pdbx_description
1 polymer ?
#
loop_
_entity_poly.entity_id
_entity_poly.type
_entity_poly.pdbx_seq_one_letter_code
_entity_poly.pdbx_strand_id
1 'polypeptide(L)'
;MIRRREFIAGLGAGLIAAPAIVRAEGQPVVIRTGALKLIHSIAPYFYDQFVPAGHKIEVLPFETPTECKNAVVTKSVDFGAFGIAAALLGAAAGEPVVVIASTCNRGMAIIAKKGAGIASIKDLKGKRVAVFPGTTQEVFFLERLRMEGMTIKDVEPVRVSFSEMHIALARGDIDAYVGAEPGPGVSLSSGVGTLVEYPYSTAMGSLNMVFGTHRDVITEKPDLVRVMLGIHQRATDYAATNKDALVAMASSKLGQKKEAIEASVPNVELTWRLDAKQIEQSKIYADHMLALKQIKRMPDFATFIDASFVDAMKPT
;
A
#
# COMPACT_ATOMS: atom_id res chain seq x y z
N MET A 1 -36.52 -65.25 61.95
CA MET A 1 -37.55 -65.93 61.15
C MET A 1 -37.78 -65.11 59.87
N ILE A 2 -37.30 -65.59 58.71
CA ILE A 2 -37.99 -65.98 57.53
C ILE A 2 -38.86 -64.81 56.95
N ARG A 3 -38.65 -64.32 55.72
CA ARG A 3 -38.72 -64.86 54.31
C ARG A 3 -38.27 -63.80 53.33
N ARG A 4 -37.46 -64.09 52.47
CA ARG A 4 -37.34 -64.30 51.00
C ARG A 4 -38.53 -63.84 50.12
N ARG A 5 -38.10 -63.31 48.93
CA ARG A 5 -38.73 -63.16 47.60
C ARG A 5 -39.31 -61.79 47.35
N GLU A 6 -39.21 -61.14 46.18
CA GLU A 6 -38.95 -61.64 44.80
C GLU A 6 -38.34 -60.52 43.95
N PHE A 7 -37.64 -60.96 42.91
CA PHE A 7 -37.09 -60.23 41.80
C PHE A 7 -38.16 -59.69 40.88
N ILE A 8 -38.02 -58.42 40.39
CA ILE A 8 -38.49 -58.05 39.07
C ILE A 8 -37.37 -57.22 38.40
N ALA A 9 -36.86 -57.82 37.29
CA ALA A 9 -35.90 -57.18 36.38
C ALA A 9 -36.61 -56.16 35.50
N GLY A 10 -36.16 -54.89 35.51
CA GLY A 10 -36.54 -53.87 34.57
C GLY A 10 -35.31 -53.46 33.78
N LEU A 11 -35.17 -53.98 32.53
CA LEU A 11 -34.19 -53.48 31.55
C LEU A 11 -34.59 -52.05 31.18
N GLY A 12 -33.91 -51.08 31.75
CA GLY A 12 -33.91 -49.70 31.24
C GLY A 12 -32.77 -49.55 30.27
N ALA A 13 -33.06 -49.48 28.99
CA ALA A 13 -32.09 -49.09 27.96
C ALA A 13 -31.65 -47.64 28.19
N GLY A 14 -30.53 -47.47 28.87
CA GLY A 14 -29.88 -46.15 28.97
C GLY A 14 -29.28 -45.76 27.63
N LEU A 15 -29.91 -44.84 26.95
CA LEU A 15 -29.29 -44.09 25.84
C LEU A 15 -28.08 -43.40 26.40
N ILE A 16 -26.88 -43.93 26.13
CA ILE A 16 -25.61 -43.24 26.34
C ILE A 16 -25.56 -42.15 25.27
N ALA A 17 -26.00 -40.94 25.62
CA ALA A 17 -25.72 -39.76 24.83
C ALA A 17 -24.22 -39.56 24.85
N ALA A 18 -23.55 -39.87 23.72
CA ALA A 18 -22.16 -39.51 23.54
C ALA A 18 -22.03 -37.99 23.73
N PRO A 19 -21.08 -37.50 24.54
CA PRO A 19 -20.87 -36.07 24.66
C PRO A 19 -20.51 -35.54 23.26
N ALA A 20 -21.35 -34.65 22.74
CA ALA A 20 -20.99 -33.86 21.57
C ALA A 20 -19.71 -33.13 21.94
N ILE A 21 -18.61 -33.50 21.30
CA ILE A 21 -17.36 -32.75 21.36
C ILE A 21 -17.68 -31.41 20.72
N VAL A 22 -18.07 -30.43 21.50
CA VAL A 22 -18.06 -29.04 21.12
C VAL A 22 -16.59 -28.73 20.89
N ARG A 23 -16.15 -28.78 19.64
CA ARG A 23 -14.88 -28.18 19.26
C ARG A 23 -14.97 -26.73 19.71
N ALA A 24 -14.21 -26.38 20.73
CA ALA A 24 -13.98 -24.98 21.06
C ALA A 24 -13.45 -24.33 19.75
N GLU A 25 -14.23 -23.42 19.18
CA GLU A 25 -13.75 -22.58 18.07
C GLU A 25 -12.49 -21.91 18.58
N GLY A 26 -11.35 -22.27 18.00
CA GLY A 26 -10.06 -21.67 18.36
C GLY A 26 -10.16 -20.17 18.15
N GLN A 27 -9.48 -19.40 18.95
CA GLN A 27 -9.37 -17.94 18.78
C GLN A 27 -8.98 -17.64 17.33
N PRO A 28 -9.62 -16.67 16.65
CA PRO A 28 -9.31 -16.37 15.27
C PRO A 28 -7.84 -15.92 15.13
N VAL A 29 -7.20 -16.35 14.06
CA VAL A 29 -5.86 -15.87 13.69
C VAL A 29 -5.97 -14.40 13.32
N VAL A 30 -5.34 -13.54 14.10
CA VAL A 30 -5.31 -12.09 13.82
C VAL A 30 -4.20 -11.79 12.83
N ILE A 31 -4.54 -11.19 11.69
CA ILE A 31 -3.62 -10.71 10.66
C ILE A 31 -3.54 -9.19 10.78
N ARG A 32 -2.35 -8.66 11.06
CA ARG A 32 -2.12 -7.21 11.10
C ARG A 32 -1.53 -6.75 9.79
N THR A 33 -2.13 -5.72 9.18
CA THR A 33 -1.64 -5.14 7.93
C THR A 33 -1.53 -3.63 8.02
N GLY A 34 -0.42 -3.09 7.53
CA GLY A 34 -0.19 -1.65 7.43
C GLY A 34 -0.78 -1.07 6.16
N ALA A 35 -1.39 0.11 6.25
CA ALA A 35 -1.91 0.87 5.13
C ALA A 35 -1.52 2.35 5.26
N LEU A 36 -1.27 3.03 4.13
CA LEU A 36 -1.05 4.48 4.14
C LEU A 36 -2.38 5.22 4.07
N LYS A 37 -2.42 6.44 4.59
CA LYS A 37 -3.56 7.36 4.46
C LYS A 37 -3.60 8.00 3.07
N LEU A 38 -3.62 7.18 2.03
CA LEU A 38 -3.59 7.56 0.62
C LEU A 38 -4.58 6.70 -0.18
N ILE A 39 -5.05 7.19 -1.33
CA ILE A 39 -5.95 6.40 -2.21
C ILE A 39 -5.23 5.15 -2.73
N HIS A 40 -3.93 5.19 -2.93
CA HIS A 40 -3.09 4.04 -3.33
C HIS A 40 -3.21 2.85 -2.37
N SER A 41 -3.56 3.11 -1.12
CA SER A 41 -3.64 2.14 -0.03
C SER A 41 -5.08 1.96 0.45
N ILE A 42 -6.07 2.15 -0.42
CA ILE A 42 -7.48 2.07 -0.04
C ILE A 42 -7.99 0.63 0.06
N ALA A 43 -7.44 -0.30 -0.72
CA ALA A 43 -7.86 -1.70 -0.73
C ALA A 43 -7.84 -2.37 0.67
N PRO A 44 -6.85 -2.15 1.54
CA PRO A 44 -6.85 -2.65 2.91
C PRO A 44 -8.11 -2.34 3.73
N TYR A 45 -8.74 -1.21 3.51
CA TYR A 45 -9.95 -0.82 4.24
C TYR A 45 -11.21 -1.58 3.83
N PHE A 46 -11.13 -2.42 2.79
CA PHE A 46 -12.18 -3.35 2.37
C PHE A 46 -11.90 -4.79 2.82
N TYR A 47 -10.76 -5.10 3.44
CA TYR A 47 -10.35 -6.46 3.76
C TYR A 47 -11.35 -7.22 4.63
N ASP A 48 -11.99 -6.55 5.60
CA ASP A 48 -12.98 -7.17 6.48
C ASP A 48 -14.14 -7.87 5.73
N GLN A 49 -14.45 -7.42 4.51
CA GLN A 49 -15.49 -8.02 3.67
C GLN A 49 -15.07 -9.38 3.09
N PHE A 50 -13.78 -9.69 3.09
CA PHE A 50 -13.20 -10.84 2.39
C PHE A 50 -12.43 -11.79 3.32
N VAL A 51 -12.44 -11.54 4.63
CA VAL A 51 -11.76 -12.38 5.62
C VAL A 51 -12.46 -13.72 5.73
N PRO A 52 -11.76 -14.86 5.53
CA PRO A 52 -12.35 -16.18 5.71
C PRO A 52 -12.58 -16.49 7.18
N ALA A 53 -13.51 -17.42 7.46
CA ALA A 53 -13.76 -17.93 8.81
C ALA A 53 -12.45 -18.40 9.48
N GLY A 54 -12.36 -18.18 10.80
CA GLY A 54 -11.16 -18.49 11.58
C GLY A 54 -10.05 -17.44 11.52
N HIS A 55 -10.26 -16.33 10.80
CA HIS A 55 -9.30 -15.21 10.73
C HIS A 55 -10.00 -13.90 11.13
N LYS A 56 -9.18 -12.95 11.57
CA LYS A 56 -9.54 -11.54 11.81
C LYS A 56 -8.45 -10.68 11.20
N ILE A 57 -8.82 -9.53 10.62
CA ILE A 57 -7.84 -8.59 10.10
C ILE A 57 -7.86 -7.29 10.90
N GLU A 58 -6.68 -6.71 11.11
CA GLU A 58 -6.50 -5.41 11.72
C GLU A 58 -5.67 -4.54 10.77
N VAL A 59 -6.28 -3.44 10.30
CA VAL A 59 -5.62 -2.47 9.43
C VAL A 59 -5.09 -1.32 10.26
N LEU A 60 -3.76 -1.15 10.27
CA LEU A 60 -3.07 -0.09 10.99
C LEU A 60 -2.68 1.03 10.02
N PRO A 61 -3.15 2.28 10.24
CA PRO A 61 -2.79 3.39 9.39
C PRO A 61 -1.40 3.93 9.70
N PHE A 62 -0.63 4.27 8.66
CA PHE A 62 0.68 4.91 8.73
C PHE A 62 0.70 6.20 7.91
N GLU A 63 1.50 7.17 8.34
CA GLU A 63 1.65 8.45 7.65
C GLU A 63 2.69 8.36 6.50
N THR A 64 3.71 7.53 6.66
CA THR A 64 4.81 7.44 5.71
C THR A 64 5.08 6.02 5.23
N PRO A 65 5.53 5.86 3.95
CA PRO A 65 5.94 4.56 3.44
C PRO A 65 7.04 3.88 4.26
N THR A 66 7.98 4.66 4.79
CA THR A 66 9.08 4.16 5.61
C THR A 66 8.60 3.61 6.95
N GLU A 67 7.65 4.27 7.62
CA GLU A 67 7.05 3.77 8.86
C GLU A 67 6.33 2.45 8.64
N CYS A 68 5.51 2.35 7.59
CA CYS A 68 4.79 1.13 7.25
C CYS A 68 5.75 -0.02 6.92
N LYS A 69 6.79 0.22 6.11
CA LYS A 69 7.84 -0.75 5.82
C LYS A 69 8.58 -1.18 7.10
N ASN A 70 8.93 -0.23 7.97
CA ASN A 70 9.60 -0.54 9.24
C ASN A 70 8.72 -1.38 10.16
N ALA A 71 7.41 -1.15 10.21
CA ALA A 71 6.48 -1.97 10.97
C ALA A 71 6.45 -3.43 10.49
N VAL A 72 6.60 -3.67 9.17
CA VAL A 72 6.81 -5.02 8.61
C VAL A 72 8.14 -5.61 9.06
N VAL A 73 9.24 -4.86 8.93
CA VAL A 73 10.59 -5.31 9.30
C VAL A 73 10.70 -5.66 10.79
N THR A 74 10.02 -4.90 11.66
CA THR A 74 9.97 -5.15 13.10
C THR A 74 8.90 -6.16 13.52
N LYS A 75 8.14 -6.70 12.57
CA LYS A 75 7.00 -7.62 12.81
C LYS A 75 5.88 -7.01 13.67
N SER A 76 5.79 -5.68 13.75
CA SER A 76 4.68 -4.97 14.39
C SER A 76 3.38 -5.15 13.59
N VAL A 77 3.52 -5.35 12.27
CA VAL A 77 2.49 -5.84 11.37
C VAL A 77 3.00 -7.06 10.59
N ASP A 78 2.11 -7.94 10.16
CA ASP A 78 2.47 -9.12 9.37
C ASP A 78 2.70 -8.75 7.90
N PHE A 79 1.92 -7.79 7.40
CA PHE A 79 1.96 -7.31 6.00
C PHE A 79 1.85 -5.79 5.96
N GLY A 80 2.22 -5.19 4.82
CA GLY A 80 2.09 -3.75 4.64
C GLY A 80 2.02 -3.32 3.17
N ALA A 81 1.24 -2.26 2.92
CA ALA A 81 1.19 -1.55 1.64
C ALA A 81 2.05 -0.29 1.74
N PHE A 82 3.15 -0.21 0.98
CA PHE A 82 4.10 0.90 1.00
C PHE A 82 4.71 1.17 -0.36
N GLY A 83 5.30 2.35 -0.55
CA GLY A 83 5.94 2.72 -1.81
C GLY A 83 7.13 1.83 -2.16
N ILE A 84 7.31 1.53 -3.46
CA ILE A 84 8.42 0.70 -3.96
C ILE A 84 9.80 1.27 -3.55
N ALA A 85 9.97 2.60 -3.52
CA ALA A 85 11.22 3.22 -3.09
C ALA A 85 11.57 2.87 -1.63
N ALA A 86 10.60 2.90 -0.72
CA ALA A 86 10.83 2.52 0.68
C ALA A 86 11.21 1.03 0.81
N ALA A 87 10.60 0.15 0.01
CA ALA A 87 10.96 -1.25 -0.06
C ALA A 87 12.40 -1.45 -0.54
N LEU A 88 12.78 -0.77 -1.63
CA LEU A 88 14.14 -0.81 -2.21
C LEU A 88 15.20 -0.27 -1.25
N LEU A 89 14.91 0.82 -0.52
CA LEU A 89 15.79 1.35 0.54
C LEU A 89 16.04 0.30 1.61
N GLY A 90 15.00 -0.38 2.09
CA GLY A 90 15.13 -1.45 3.08
C GLY A 90 15.93 -2.64 2.56
N ALA A 91 15.60 -3.13 1.37
CA ALA A 91 16.30 -4.27 0.76
C ALA A 91 17.77 -3.96 0.47
N ALA A 92 18.08 -2.76 -0.01
CA ALA A 92 19.48 -2.32 -0.22
C ALA A 92 20.25 -2.19 1.10
N ALA A 93 19.58 -1.87 2.20
CA ALA A 93 20.16 -1.89 3.54
C ALA A 93 20.34 -3.31 4.12
N GLY A 94 19.76 -4.34 3.50
CA GLY A 94 19.80 -5.73 3.96
C GLY A 94 18.66 -6.09 4.92
N GLU A 95 17.62 -5.27 5.00
CA GLU A 95 16.44 -5.56 5.82
C GLU A 95 15.64 -6.75 5.23
N PRO A 96 14.98 -7.55 6.07
CA PRO A 96 14.28 -8.77 5.66
C PRO A 96 12.88 -8.50 5.06
N VAL A 97 12.71 -7.39 4.35
CA VAL A 97 11.48 -7.05 3.64
C VAL A 97 11.42 -7.76 2.30
N VAL A 98 10.29 -8.38 1.98
CA VAL A 98 10.03 -9.06 0.71
C VAL A 98 8.75 -8.53 0.10
N VAL A 99 8.78 -8.13 -1.17
CA VAL A 99 7.62 -7.75 -1.96
C VAL A 99 6.95 -9.01 -2.50
N ILE A 100 5.66 -9.18 -2.24
CA ILE A 100 4.89 -10.38 -2.61
C ILE A 100 3.71 -10.08 -3.54
N ALA A 101 3.32 -8.80 -3.70
CA ALA A 101 2.27 -8.36 -4.61
C ALA A 101 2.45 -6.87 -4.94
N SER A 102 1.71 -6.37 -5.92
CA SER A 102 1.49 -4.94 -6.12
C SER A 102 0.32 -4.45 -5.27
N THR A 103 0.18 -3.13 -5.12
CA THR A 103 -0.98 -2.48 -4.53
C THR A 103 -1.57 -1.46 -5.49
N CYS A 104 -0.72 -0.67 -6.14
CA CYS A 104 -1.16 0.41 -7.01
C CYS A 104 -0.06 0.85 -7.97
N ASN A 105 -0.48 1.12 -9.20
CA ASN A 105 0.29 1.92 -10.16
C ASN A 105 -0.22 3.36 -10.17
N ARG A 106 0.56 4.31 -10.72
CA ARG A 106 0.19 5.72 -10.87
C ARG A 106 -0.02 6.41 -9.51
N GLY A 107 -1.01 7.33 -9.42
CA GLY A 107 -1.41 7.98 -8.16
C GLY A 107 -0.49 9.11 -7.69
N MET A 108 0.40 9.66 -8.53
CA MET A 108 1.22 10.82 -8.22
C MET A 108 1.08 11.90 -9.28
N ALA A 109 1.31 13.15 -8.88
CA ALA A 109 1.32 14.28 -9.79
C ALA A 109 2.28 15.38 -9.30
N ILE A 110 2.79 16.17 -10.25
CA ILE A 110 3.47 17.44 -9.98
C ILE A 110 2.45 18.54 -10.17
N ILE A 111 2.16 19.25 -9.09
CA ILE A 111 1.15 20.30 -9.01
C ILE A 111 1.84 21.62 -8.70
N ALA A 112 1.53 22.65 -9.48
CA ALA A 112 1.96 24.01 -9.23
C ALA A 112 0.81 24.87 -8.67
N LYS A 113 1.14 25.92 -7.92
CA LYS A 113 0.17 26.93 -7.49
C LYS A 113 -0.41 27.62 -8.73
N LYS A 114 -1.72 27.73 -8.79
CA LYS A 114 -2.41 28.44 -9.89
C LYS A 114 -1.91 29.88 -10.01
N GLY A 115 -1.54 30.27 -11.21
CA GLY A 115 -1.02 31.61 -11.49
C GLY A 115 0.48 31.78 -11.19
N ALA A 116 1.22 30.76 -10.76
CA ALA A 116 2.66 30.86 -10.48
C ALA A 116 3.55 30.87 -11.73
N GLY A 117 2.96 30.75 -12.94
CA GLY A 117 3.71 30.71 -14.20
C GLY A 117 4.52 29.44 -14.41
N ILE A 118 4.13 28.32 -13.76
CA ILE A 118 4.78 27.01 -13.83
C ILE A 118 3.90 26.11 -14.71
N ALA A 119 4.38 25.80 -15.91
CA ALA A 119 3.69 24.92 -16.87
C ALA A 119 4.52 23.66 -17.21
N SER A 120 5.78 23.61 -16.84
CA SER A 120 6.71 22.50 -17.12
C SER A 120 7.69 22.29 -15.98
N ILE A 121 8.43 21.18 -16.03
CA ILE A 121 9.52 20.89 -15.07
C ILE A 121 10.60 22.00 -15.08
N LYS A 122 10.90 22.58 -16.25
CA LYS A 122 11.92 23.65 -16.37
C LYS A 122 11.53 24.92 -15.61
N ASP A 123 10.24 25.20 -15.51
CA ASP A 123 9.73 26.36 -14.80
C ASP A 123 9.84 26.25 -13.27
N LEU A 124 10.18 25.05 -12.77
CA LEU A 124 10.43 24.79 -11.34
C LEU A 124 11.79 25.38 -10.87
N LYS A 125 12.66 25.83 -11.79
CA LYS A 125 13.96 26.39 -11.43
C LYS A 125 13.82 27.57 -10.49
N GLY A 126 14.49 27.52 -9.32
CA GLY A 126 14.42 28.51 -8.24
C GLY A 126 13.07 28.57 -7.53
N LYS A 127 12.18 27.61 -7.71
CA LYS A 127 10.87 27.56 -7.02
C LYS A 127 10.96 26.68 -5.79
N ARG A 128 10.13 27.00 -4.78
CA ARG A 128 9.94 26.20 -3.57
C ARG A 128 9.08 25.00 -3.92
N VAL A 129 9.68 23.82 -3.96
CA VAL A 129 9.00 22.59 -4.36
C VAL A 129 8.94 21.64 -3.18
N ALA A 130 7.72 21.29 -2.74
CA ALA A 130 7.57 20.29 -1.68
C ALA A 130 7.86 18.90 -2.20
N VAL A 131 8.75 18.22 -1.50
CA VAL A 131 9.19 16.84 -1.74
C VAL A 131 9.24 16.11 -0.41
N PHE A 132 8.87 14.83 -0.39
CA PHE A 132 9.02 14.01 0.80
C PHE A 132 10.12 12.97 0.56
N PRO A 133 11.30 13.09 1.24
CA PRO A 133 12.44 12.22 1.00
C PRO A 133 12.17 10.75 1.30
N GLY A 134 12.79 9.84 0.53
CA GLY A 134 12.67 8.39 0.67
C GLY A 134 11.36 7.81 0.10
N THR A 135 10.66 8.58 -0.73
CA THR A 135 9.40 8.16 -1.34
C THR A 135 9.53 7.91 -2.83
N THR A 136 8.59 7.15 -3.39
CA THR A 136 8.47 6.89 -4.81
C THR A 136 8.36 8.20 -5.61
N GLN A 137 7.60 9.18 -5.09
CA GLN A 137 7.42 10.51 -5.69
C GLN A 137 8.73 11.28 -5.81
N GLU A 138 9.59 11.20 -4.80
CA GLU A 138 10.91 11.83 -4.87
C GLU A 138 11.76 11.23 -5.99
N VAL A 139 11.82 9.88 -6.11
CA VAL A 139 12.62 9.22 -7.15
C VAL A 139 12.16 9.65 -8.54
N PHE A 140 10.85 9.66 -8.78
CA PHE A 140 10.30 10.17 -10.05
C PHE A 140 10.65 11.63 -10.30
N PHE A 141 10.52 12.46 -9.28
CA PHE A 141 10.83 13.90 -9.43
C PHE A 141 12.29 14.13 -9.78
N LEU A 142 13.21 13.46 -9.09
CA LEU A 142 14.63 13.57 -9.36
C LEU A 142 14.98 13.10 -10.79
N GLU A 143 14.34 12.02 -11.25
CA GLU A 143 14.52 11.56 -12.63
C GLU A 143 13.95 12.55 -13.65
N ARG A 144 12.78 13.13 -13.39
CA ARG A 144 12.20 14.14 -14.26
C ARG A 144 13.06 15.40 -14.34
N LEU A 145 13.61 15.84 -13.21
CA LEU A 145 14.60 16.93 -13.21
C LEU A 145 15.82 16.57 -14.08
N ARG A 146 16.38 15.35 -13.89
CA ARG A 146 17.53 14.87 -14.66
C ARG A 146 17.27 14.85 -16.18
N MET A 147 16.09 14.40 -16.60
CA MET A 147 15.68 14.37 -18.01
C MET A 147 15.63 15.77 -18.64
N GLU A 148 15.37 16.80 -17.82
CA GLU A 148 15.39 18.22 -18.26
C GLU A 148 16.74 18.91 -18.06
N GLY A 149 17.80 18.13 -17.71
CA GLY A 149 19.15 18.66 -17.44
C GLY A 149 19.27 19.41 -16.12
N MET A 150 18.33 19.18 -15.20
CA MET A 150 18.26 19.80 -13.89
C MET A 150 18.60 18.80 -12.77
N THR A 151 18.84 19.33 -11.59
CA THR A 151 19.05 18.57 -10.36
C THR A 151 18.17 19.13 -9.24
N ILE A 152 18.13 18.47 -8.10
CA ILE A 152 17.42 18.98 -6.91
C ILE A 152 17.96 20.33 -6.42
N LYS A 153 19.21 20.69 -6.77
CA LYS A 153 19.83 21.98 -6.44
C LYS A 153 19.32 23.14 -7.30
N ASP A 154 18.65 22.86 -8.40
CA ASP A 154 18.04 23.87 -9.28
C ASP A 154 16.67 24.33 -8.79
N VAL A 155 16.10 23.67 -7.78
CA VAL A 155 14.87 24.05 -7.07
C VAL A 155 15.20 24.34 -5.60
N GLU A 156 14.24 24.91 -4.86
CA GLU A 156 14.31 25.05 -3.41
C GLU A 156 13.44 23.92 -2.78
N PRO A 157 14.05 22.78 -2.40
CA PRO A 157 13.27 21.66 -1.89
C PRO A 157 12.78 21.94 -0.47
N VAL A 158 11.47 21.77 -0.25
CA VAL A 158 10.82 21.91 1.05
C VAL A 158 10.29 20.56 1.49
N ARG A 159 10.63 20.12 2.70
CA ARG A 159 10.10 18.86 3.23
C ARG A 159 8.70 19.07 3.80
N VAL A 160 7.69 18.51 3.15
CA VAL A 160 6.28 18.57 3.57
C VAL A 160 5.68 17.17 3.46
N SER A 161 4.86 16.75 4.42
CA SER A 161 4.14 15.46 4.36
C SER A 161 3.06 15.48 3.26
N PHE A 162 2.71 14.33 2.71
CA PHE A 162 1.71 14.24 1.64
C PHE A 162 0.36 14.83 2.06
N SER A 163 -0.05 14.63 3.31
CA SER A 163 -1.29 15.18 3.86
C SER A 163 -1.30 16.71 3.95
N GLU A 164 -0.13 17.36 3.97
CA GLU A 164 0.01 18.81 4.16
C GLU A 164 0.39 19.57 2.87
N MET A 165 0.86 18.88 1.81
CA MET A 165 1.33 19.54 0.59
C MET A 165 0.29 20.46 -0.05
N HIS A 166 -0.96 20.02 -0.15
CA HIS A 166 -2.04 20.81 -0.73
C HIS A 166 -2.40 22.02 0.14
N ILE A 167 -2.25 21.91 1.45
CA ILE A 167 -2.45 23.02 2.41
C ILE A 167 -1.34 24.04 2.27
N ALA A 168 -0.08 23.59 2.23
CA ALA A 168 1.08 24.46 2.05
C ALA A 168 1.02 25.21 0.70
N LEU A 169 0.56 24.53 -0.37
CA LEU A 169 0.33 25.16 -1.66
C LEU A 169 -0.74 26.26 -1.58
N ALA A 170 -1.87 25.97 -0.92
CA ALA A 170 -2.97 26.93 -0.75
C ALA A 170 -2.51 28.19 0.00
N ARG A 171 -1.73 28.02 1.09
CA ARG A 171 -1.16 29.13 1.88
C ARG A 171 -0.09 29.92 1.11
N GLY A 172 0.55 29.32 0.10
CA GLY A 172 1.68 29.92 -0.62
C GLY A 172 3.01 29.74 0.08
N ASP A 173 3.10 28.74 0.98
CA ASP A 173 4.35 28.36 1.64
C ASP A 173 5.28 27.66 0.64
N ILE A 174 4.71 27.06 -0.40
CA ILE A 174 5.40 26.41 -1.54
C ILE A 174 4.78 26.86 -2.86
N ASP A 175 5.55 26.76 -3.94
CA ASP A 175 5.14 27.15 -5.30
C ASP A 175 4.64 25.94 -6.10
N ALA A 176 5.16 24.76 -5.78
CA ALA A 176 4.76 23.47 -6.36
C ALA A 176 5.03 22.33 -5.38
N TYR A 177 4.51 21.13 -5.72
CA TYR A 177 4.85 19.90 -5.02
C TYR A 177 4.80 18.69 -5.93
N VAL A 178 5.53 17.65 -5.58
CA VAL A 178 5.35 16.30 -6.13
C VAL A 178 4.66 15.44 -5.08
N GLY A 179 3.39 15.14 -5.31
CA GLY A 179 2.52 14.56 -4.30
C GLY A 179 1.86 13.26 -4.71
N ALA A 180 1.21 12.69 -3.71
CA ALA A 180 0.42 11.47 -3.82
C ALA A 180 -1.08 11.80 -3.69
N GLU A 181 -1.94 11.08 -4.44
CA GLU A 181 -3.39 11.23 -4.30
C GLU A 181 -3.86 10.85 -2.88
N PRO A 182 -4.77 11.66 -2.26
CA PRO A 182 -5.66 12.64 -2.89
C PRO A 182 -5.16 14.09 -2.95
N GLY A 183 -3.96 14.42 -2.48
CA GLY A 183 -3.47 15.80 -2.45
C GLY A 183 -3.56 16.54 -3.79
N PRO A 184 -3.10 15.96 -4.93
CA PRO A 184 -3.29 16.53 -6.25
C PRO A 184 -4.76 16.79 -6.59
N GLY A 185 -5.64 15.80 -6.41
CA GLY A 185 -7.08 15.96 -6.65
C GLY A 185 -7.72 17.07 -5.81
N VAL A 186 -7.30 17.23 -4.55
CA VAL A 186 -7.73 18.34 -3.69
C VAL A 186 -7.31 19.68 -4.29
N SER A 187 -6.04 19.81 -4.71
CA SER A 187 -5.53 21.08 -5.27
C SER A 187 -6.20 21.43 -6.59
N LEU A 188 -6.47 20.44 -7.43
CA LEU A 188 -7.12 20.64 -8.74
C LEU A 188 -8.61 20.97 -8.57
N SER A 189 -9.35 20.20 -7.78
CA SER A 189 -10.80 20.40 -7.58
C SER A 189 -11.12 21.70 -6.84
N SER A 190 -10.26 22.14 -5.93
CA SER A 190 -10.41 23.44 -5.26
C SER A 190 -9.98 24.62 -6.11
N GLY A 191 -9.34 24.41 -7.27
CA GLY A 191 -8.84 25.44 -8.14
C GLY A 191 -7.61 26.19 -7.61
N VAL A 192 -6.96 25.71 -6.56
CA VAL A 192 -5.72 26.26 -5.98
C VAL A 192 -4.50 25.87 -6.79
N GLY A 193 -4.50 24.66 -7.34
CA GLY A 193 -3.41 24.10 -8.11
C GLY A 193 -3.71 23.96 -9.59
N THR A 194 -2.65 23.82 -10.38
CA THR A 194 -2.66 23.39 -11.78
C THR A 194 -1.74 22.20 -11.96
N LEU A 195 -2.15 21.24 -12.80
CA LEU A 195 -1.31 20.10 -13.13
C LEU A 195 -0.13 20.57 -13.99
N VAL A 196 1.09 20.25 -13.54
CA VAL A 196 2.30 20.37 -14.36
C VAL A 196 2.46 19.11 -15.20
N GLU A 197 2.52 17.92 -14.54
CA GLU A 197 2.52 16.64 -15.23
C GLU A 197 2.19 15.46 -14.29
N TYR A 198 1.83 14.34 -14.93
CA TYR A 198 1.90 13.01 -14.32
C TYR A 198 3.25 12.39 -14.70
N PRO A 199 4.17 12.13 -13.76
CA PRO A 199 5.58 11.83 -14.10
C PRO A 199 5.81 10.37 -14.53
N TYR A 200 4.94 9.79 -15.37
CA TYR A 200 5.02 8.38 -15.79
C TYR A 200 5.75 8.15 -17.11
N SER A 201 6.32 9.20 -17.70
CA SER A 201 7.08 9.14 -18.95
C SER A 201 8.52 8.65 -18.79
N THR A 202 8.91 8.23 -17.59
CA THR A 202 10.25 7.68 -17.30
C THR A 202 10.30 6.18 -17.58
N ALA A 203 11.49 5.61 -17.66
CA ALA A 203 11.69 4.16 -17.79
C ALA A 203 11.16 3.35 -16.58
N MET A 204 10.99 4.00 -15.41
CA MET A 204 10.37 3.40 -14.23
C MET A 204 8.87 3.12 -14.44
N GLY A 205 8.26 3.66 -15.49
CA GLY A 205 6.84 3.47 -15.81
C GLY A 205 5.92 4.09 -14.77
N SER A 206 4.96 3.31 -14.25
CA SER A 206 3.95 3.81 -13.33
C SER A 206 3.85 3.03 -12.01
N LEU A 207 4.75 2.08 -11.76
CA LEU A 207 4.77 1.32 -10.51
C LEU A 207 4.97 2.29 -9.33
N ASN A 208 4.09 2.23 -8.34
CA ASN A 208 4.11 3.13 -7.20
C ASN A 208 4.18 2.38 -5.88
N MET A 209 3.18 1.55 -5.60
CA MET A 209 3.10 0.87 -4.32
C MET A 209 3.04 -0.65 -4.47
N VAL A 210 3.66 -1.31 -3.52
CA VAL A 210 3.77 -2.75 -3.40
C VAL A 210 3.19 -3.24 -2.08
N PHE A 211 2.86 -4.51 -2.03
CA PHE A 211 2.46 -5.22 -0.84
C PHE A 211 3.59 -6.13 -0.40
N GLY A 212 4.04 -5.97 0.82
CA GLY A 212 5.22 -6.66 1.33
C GLY A 212 4.98 -7.30 2.69
N THR A 213 5.91 -8.21 3.04
CA THR A 213 5.94 -8.93 4.31
C THR A 213 7.37 -9.13 4.78
N HIS A 214 7.54 -9.66 5.99
CA HIS A 214 8.84 -10.09 6.51
C HIS A 214 9.19 -11.48 5.94
N ARG A 215 10.47 -11.72 5.65
CA ARG A 215 10.95 -13.01 5.11
C ARG A 215 10.54 -14.22 5.95
N ASP A 216 10.58 -14.11 7.28
CA ASP A 216 10.17 -15.19 8.17
C ASP A 216 8.68 -15.55 8.03
N VAL A 217 7.81 -14.58 7.70
CA VAL A 217 6.39 -14.88 7.46
C VAL A 217 6.22 -15.80 6.24
N ILE A 218 7.03 -15.60 5.20
CA ILE A 218 7.02 -16.47 4.01
C ILE A 218 7.47 -17.89 4.36
N THR A 219 8.54 -18.02 5.14
CA THR A 219 9.13 -19.33 5.46
C THR A 219 8.37 -20.09 6.54
N GLU A 220 7.89 -19.39 7.58
CA GLU A 220 7.25 -20.01 8.73
C GLU A 220 5.73 -20.13 8.60
N LYS A 221 5.10 -19.24 7.81
CA LYS A 221 3.64 -19.13 7.69
C LYS A 221 3.16 -18.96 6.23
N PRO A 222 3.57 -19.82 5.29
CA PRO A 222 3.21 -19.65 3.87
C PRO A 222 1.69 -19.68 3.62
N ASP A 223 0.93 -20.42 4.44
CA ASP A 223 -0.53 -20.45 4.33
C ASP A 223 -1.16 -19.11 4.73
N LEU A 224 -0.59 -18.41 5.71
CA LEU A 224 -1.02 -17.07 6.08
C LEU A 224 -0.79 -16.08 4.92
N VAL A 225 0.32 -16.23 4.19
CA VAL A 225 0.60 -15.43 2.97
C VAL A 225 -0.46 -15.69 1.92
N ARG A 226 -0.83 -16.95 1.66
CA ARG A 226 -1.89 -17.31 0.70
C ARG A 226 -3.25 -16.75 1.08
N VAL A 227 -3.62 -16.86 2.36
CA VAL A 227 -4.87 -16.30 2.89
C VAL A 227 -4.89 -14.78 2.69
N MET A 228 -3.80 -14.09 3.09
CA MET A 228 -3.72 -12.64 2.98
C MET A 228 -3.76 -12.14 1.54
N LEU A 229 -3.05 -12.81 0.63
CA LEU A 229 -3.08 -12.45 -0.80
C LEU A 229 -4.45 -12.70 -1.43
N GLY A 230 -5.17 -13.75 -1.02
CA GLY A 230 -6.56 -13.96 -1.45
C GLY A 230 -7.52 -12.87 -0.95
N ILE A 231 -7.30 -12.33 0.25
CA ILE A 231 -8.05 -11.17 0.75
C ILE A 231 -7.66 -9.92 -0.06
N HIS A 232 -6.36 -9.69 -0.25
CA HIS A 232 -5.84 -8.52 -0.98
C HIS A 232 -6.34 -8.48 -2.42
N GLN A 233 -6.31 -9.60 -3.14
CA GLN A 233 -6.85 -9.73 -4.49
C GLN A 233 -8.32 -9.29 -4.54
N ARG A 234 -9.19 -9.95 -3.76
CA ARG A 234 -10.64 -9.69 -3.78
C ARG A 234 -10.99 -8.25 -3.40
N ALA A 235 -10.32 -7.71 -2.40
CA ALA A 235 -10.54 -6.33 -1.97
C ALA A 235 -10.04 -5.32 -3.01
N THR A 236 -8.91 -5.60 -3.67
CA THR A 236 -8.38 -4.75 -4.73
C THR A 236 -9.28 -4.77 -5.95
N ASP A 237 -9.71 -5.95 -6.41
CA ASP A 237 -10.62 -6.11 -7.54
C ASP A 237 -11.98 -5.46 -7.24
N TYR A 238 -12.50 -5.62 -6.02
CA TYR A 238 -13.72 -4.94 -5.57
C TYR A 238 -13.57 -3.41 -5.63
N ALA A 239 -12.51 -2.86 -5.04
CA ALA A 239 -12.30 -1.41 -5.04
C ALA A 239 -12.06 -0.85 -6.45
N ALA A 240 -11.38 -1.58 -7.33
CA ALA A 240 -11.12 -1.17 -8.71
C ALA A 240 -12.39 -1.15 -9.57
N THR A 241 -13.33 -2.06 -9.32
CA THR A 241 -14.57 -2.20 -10.12
C THR A 241 -15.76 -1.45 -9.53
N ASN A 242 -15.73 -1.09 -8.23
CA ASN A 242 -16.83 -0.40 -7.54
C ASN A 242 -16.43 1.04 -7.18
N LYS A 243 -16.42 1.91 -8.18
CA LYS A 243 -15.97 3.31 -8.04
C LYS A 243 -16.68 4.06 -6.91
N ASP A 244 -17.99 3.91 -6.77
CA ASP A 244 -18.75 4.61 -5.72
C ASP A 244 -18.35 4.15 -4.33
N ALA A 245 -18.13 2.84 -4.14
CA ALA A 245 -17.65 2.28 -2.88
C ALA A 245 -16.22 2.77 -2.58
N LEU A 246 -15.33 2.82 -3.59
CA LEU A 246 -13.99 3.37 -3.44
C LEU A 246 -14.04 4.83 -3.01
N VAL A 247 -14.84 5.65 -3.69
CA VAL A 247 -14.97 7.10 -3.37
C VAL A 247 -15.52 7.29 -1.96
N ALA A 248 -16.55 6.55 -1.57
CA ALA A 248 -17.14 6.63 -0.23
C ALA A 248 -16.12 6.21 0.86
N MET A 249 -15.42 5.09 0.65
CA MET A 249 -14.40 4.61 1.58
C MET A 249 -13.25 5.61 1.70
N ALA A 250 -12.71 6.10 0.58
CA ALA A 250 -11.61 7.06 0.57
C ALA A 250 -12.03 8.38 1.23
N SER A 251 -13.21 8.92 0.93
CA SER A 251 -13.72 10.14 1.58
C SER A 251 -13.80 9.96 3.10
N SER A 252 -14.33 8.83 3.57
CA SER A 252 -14.46 8.52 4.99
C SER A 252 -13.11 8.34 5.69
N LYS A 253 -12.20 7.56 5.09
CA LYS A 253 -10.92 7.18 5.72
C LYS A 253 -9.85 8.26 5.62
N LEU A 254 -9.89 9.09 4.56
CA LEU A 254 -8.90 10.14 4.32
C LEU A 254 -9.42 11.52 4.73
N GLY A 255 -10.68 11.65 5.14
CA GLY A 255 -11.27 12.91 5.58
C GLY A 255 -11.36 13.97 4.47
N GLN A 256 -11.42 13.54 3.20
CA GLN A 256 -11.47 14.43 2.05
C GLN A 256 -12.89 14.52 1.47
N LYS A 257 -13.20 15.66 0.84
CA LYS A 257 -14.46 15.85 0.12
C LYS A 257 -14.58 14.87 -1.04
N LYS A 258 -15.82 14.45 -1.32
CA LYS A 258 -16.13 13.51 -2.40
C LYS A 258 -15.59 13.97 -3.75
N GLU A 259 -15.75 15.25 -4.08
CA GLU A 259 -15.30 15.85 -5.33
C GLU A 259 -13.78 15.77 -5.51
N ALA A 260 -13.02 15.91 -4.42
CA ALA A 260 -11.57 15.79 -4.45
C ALA A 260 -11.12 14.34 -4.67
N ILE A 261 -11.82 13.39 -4.05
CA ILE A 261 -11.55 11.96 -4.27
C ILE A 261 -11.94 11.57 -5.71
N GLU A 262 -13.08 12.02 -6.22
CA GLU A 262 -13.50 11.77 -7.61
C GLU A 262 -12.51 12.32 -8.63
N ALA A 263 -11.90 13.48 -8.35
CA ALA A 263 -10.83 14.05 -9.17
C ALA A 263 -9.53 13.23 -9.12
N SER A 264 -9.28 12.54 -8.01
CA SER A 264 -8.06 11.74 -7.78
C SER A 264 -8.13 10.34 -8.41
N VAL A 265 -9.30 9.69 -8.38
CA VAL A 265 -9.49 8.29 -8.78
C VAL A 265 -8.98 7.98 -10.20
N PRO A 266 -9.19 8.83 -11.25
CA PRO A 266 -8.69 8.53 -12.59
C PRO A 266 -7.17 8.43 -12.70
N ASN A 267 -6.43 9.01 -11.74
CA ASN A 267 -4.96 8.93 -11.66
C ASN A 267 -4.47 7.72 -10.86
N VAL A 268 -5.34 6.87 -10.32
CA VAL A 268 -4.99 5.72 -9.48
C VAL A 268 -5.37 4.43 -10.19
N GLU A 269 -4.44 3.50 -10.29
CA GLU A 269 -4.64 2.18 -10.88
C GLU A 269 -4.38 1.11 -9.82
N LEU A 270 -5.44 0.70 -9.12
CA LEU A 270 -5.35 -0.37 -8.13
C LEU A 270 -5.06 -1.71 -8.81
N THR A 271 -4.08 -2.44 -8.32
CA THR A 271 -3.71 -3.75 -8.83
C THR A 271 -3.02 -4.58 -7.75
N TRP A 272 -3.31 -5.86 -7.71
CA TRP A 272 -2.61 -6.81 -6.84
C TRP A 272 -1.54 -7.61 -7.61
N ARG A 273 -1.55 -7.57 -8.95
CA ARG A 273 -0.62 -8.31 -9.80
C ARG A 273 0.79 -7.78 -9.65
N LEU A 274 1.74 -8.68 -9.68
CA LEU A 274 3.18 -8.38 -9.68
C LEU A 274 3.79 -9.12 -10.87
N ASP A 275 3.60 -8.59 -12.06
CA ASP A 275 4.03 -9.19 -13.30
C ASP A 275 5.52 -8.91 -13.64
N ALA A 276 6.02 -9.58 -14.68
CA ALA A 276 7.39 -9.42 -15.13
C ALA A 276 7.75 -7.96 -15.47
N LYS A 277 6.79 -7.17 -15.97
CA LYS A 277 6.99 -5.76 -16.28
C LYS A 277 7.19 -4.94 -15.01
N GLN A 278 6.40 -5.19 -13.96
CA GLN A 278 6.53 -4.49 -12.68
C GLN A 278 7.82 -4.88 -11.96
N ILE A 279 8.24 -6.15 -12.08
CA ILE A 279 9.53 -6.62 -11.55
C ILE A 279 10.68 -5.90 -12.27
N GLU A 280 10.62 -5.79 -13.59
CA GLU A 280 11.62 -5.06 -14.37
C GLU A 280 11.64 -3.56 -14.03
N GLN A 281 10.49 -2.93 -13.91
CA GLN A 281 10.36 -1.55 -13.42
C GLN A 281 11.00 -1.37 -12.04
N SER A 282 10.84 -2.35 -11.13
CA SER A 282 11.48 -2.30 -9.81
C SER A 282 13.02 -2.30 -9.89
N LYS A 283 13.59 -3.03 -10.85
CA LYS A 283 15.05 -3.00 -11.08
C LYS A 283 15.50 -1.65 -11.63
N ILE A 284 14.77 -1.10 -12.60
CA ILE A 284 15.02 0.24 -13.15
C ILE A 284 14.94 1.30 -12.05
N TYR A 285 13.97 1.19 -11.14
CA TYR A 285 13.92 2.05 -9.94
C TYR A 285 15.19 1.96 -9.11
N ALA A 286 15.65 0.75 -8.82
CA ALA A 286 16.86 0.56 -8.03
C ALA A 286 18.10 1.12 -8.75
N ASP A 287 18.22 0.98 -10.08
CA ASP A 287 19.29 1.58 -10.87
C ASP A 287 19.27 3.11 -10.77
N HIS A 288 18.10 3.74 -10.89
CA HIS A 288 17.95 5.19 -10.70
C HIS A 288 18.32 5.61 -9.26
N MET A 289 17.85 4.89 -8.25
CA MET A 289 18.16 5.19 -6.85
C MET A 289 19.68 5.03 -6.58
N LEU A 290 20.35 4.08 -7.22
CA LEU A 290 21.79 3.91 -7.11
C LEU A 290 22.54 5.07 -7.80
N ALA A 291 22.12 5.44 -9.01
CA ALA A 291 22.69 6.57 -9.75
C ALA A 291 22.51 7.91 -9.00
N LEU A 292 21.37 8.08 -8.34
CA LEU A 292 21.04 9.25 -7.50
C LEU A 292 21.67 9.16 -6.08
N LYS A 293 22.43 8.10 -5.79
CA LYS A 293 23.07 7.85 -4.48
C LYS A 293 22.09 7.76 -3.30
N GLN A 294 20.83 7.41 -3.57
CA GLN A 294 19.83 7.14 -2.55
C GLN A 294 20.04 5.77 -1.91
N ILE A 295 20.55 4.80 -2.65
CA ILE A 295 21.04 3.51 -2.16
C ILE A 295 22.53 3.37 -2.47
N LYS A 296 23.24 2.57 -1.65
CA LYS A 296 24.68 2.34 -1.81
C LYS A 296 25.01 1.08 -2.61
N ARG A 297 24.05 0.17 -2.74
CA ARG A 297 24.19 -1.10 -3.48
C ARG A 297 22.82 -1.54 -4.00
N MET A 298 22.84 -2.32 -5.05
CA MET A 298 21.63 -2.95 -5.57
C MET A 298 21.08 -3.96 -4.56
N PRO A 299 19.75 -4.03 -4.38
CA PRO A 299 19.13 -5.15 -3.67
C PRO A 299 19.36 -6.47 -4.42
N ASP A 300 19.41 -7.57 -3.70
CA ASP A 300 19.31 -8.90 -4.30
C ASP A 300 17.83 -9.19 -4.65
N PHE A 301 17.51 -9.04 -5.93
CA PHE A 301 16.14 -9.21 -6.43
C PHE A 301 15.61 -10.64 -6.30
N ALA A 302 16.48 -11.65 -6.23
CA ALA A 302 16.06 -13.03 -6.02
C ALA A 302 15.48 -13.27 -4.61
N THR A 303 15.88 -12.45 -3.65
CA THR A 303 15.40 -12.52 -2.26
C THR A 303 14.48 -11.36 -1.85
N PHE A 304 14.45 -10.30 -2.65
CA PHE A 304 13.65 -9.11 -2.40
C PHE A 304 12.24 -9.19 -2.97
N ILE A 305 12.04 -9.90 -4.09
CA ILE A 305 10.74 -10.07 -4.72
C ILE A 305 10.42 -11.56 -4.78
N ASP A 306 9.24 -11.94 -4.27
CA ASP A 306 8.69 -13.29 -4.39
C ASP A 306 7.30 -13.22 -5.03
N ALA A 307 7.26 -13.34 -6.35
CA ALA A 307 6.02 -13.36 -7.13
C ALA A 307 5.34 -14.74 -7.16
N SER A 308 5.97 -15.81 -6.62
CA SER A 308 5.48 -17.18 -6.73
C SER A 308 4.07 -17.37 -6.18
N PHE A 309 3.72 -16.62 -5.15
CA PHE A 309 2.38 -16.67 -4.56
C PHE A 309 1.33 -16.05 -5.47
N VAL A 310 1.58 -14.85 -6.04
CA VAL A 310 0.62 -14.21 -6.98
C VAL A 310 0.53 -14.93 -8.30
N ASP A 311 1.62 -15.55 -8.79
CA ASP A 311 1.63 -16.34 -10.01
C ASP A 311 0.78 -17.61 -9.88
N ALA A 312 0.67 -18.16 -8.66
CA ALA A 312 -0.18 -19.31 -8.37
C ALA A 312 -1.68 -18.95 -8.24
N MET A 313 -2.03 -17.66 -8.19
CA MET A 313 -3.43 -17.18 -8.02
C MET A 313 -4.13 -17.11 -9.38
N LYS A 314 -5.41 -17.51 -9.39
CA LYS A 314 -6.26 -17.34 -10.55
C LYS A 314 -6.88 -15.95 -10.56
N PRO A 315 -7.11 -15.33 -11.73
CA PRO A 315 -7.96 -14.16 -11.83
C PRO A 315 -9.35 -14.45 -11.26
N THR A 316 -9.90 -13.52 -10.47
CA THR A 316 -11.27 -13.59 -9.95
C THR A 316 -12.29 -13.21 -11.02
#